data_4f3fed37ccb26edf66922f942c643ccf
#
_entry.id   4f3fed37ccb26edf66922f942c643ccf
#
_cell.length_a   1.000
_cell.length_b   1.000
_cell.length_c   1.000
_cell.angle_alpha   90.00
_cell.angle_beta   90.00
_cell.angle_gamma   90.00
#
_symmetry.space_group_name_H-M   'P 1'
#
loop_
_entity.id
_entity.type
_entity.pdbx_description
1 polymer ?
#
loop_
_entity_poly.entity_id
_entity_poly.type
_entity_poly.pdbx_seq_one_letter_code
_entity_poly.pdbx_strand_id
1 'polypeptide(L)'
;MALRNIVTVGDPVLTKVCRPVTKFDDRLSQLIDDMIETLHDANGAGLAAPQIGVLRRVVIVNTEGEDWELVNPEIVEVSEEEQTGIEGCLSLPGKWGLVTRPEYAKVRAQDRHGDWYEYE
;
A
#
# COMPACT_ATOMS: atom_id res chain seq x y z
N MET A 1 4.81 14.62 11.20
CA MET A 1 4.45 13.21 11.04
C MET A 1 3.53 12.78 12.17
N ALA A 2 2.59 11.91 11.86
CA ALA A 2 1.62 11.46 12.86
C ALA A 2 1.20 10.01 12.59
N LEU A 3 0.90 9.29 13.67
CA LEU A 3 0.27 7.98 13.57
C LEU A 3 -1.21 8.16 13.22
N ARG A 4 -1.71 7.31 12.33
CA ARG A 4 -3.12 7.29 11.95
C ARG A 4 -3.75 5.97 12.34
N ASN A 5 -5.05 6.00 12.59
CA ASN A 5 -5.79 4.81 12.97
C ASN A 5 -6.04 3.92 11.75
N ILE A 6 -5.69 2.64 11.87
CA ILE A 6 -5.96 1.65 10.83
C ILE A 6 -7.40 1.18 10.98
N VAL A 7 -8.19 1.32 9.91
CA VAL A 7 -9.57 0.84 9.90
C VAL A 7 -9.60 -0.67 9.61
N THR A 8 -10.61 -1.33 10.13
CA THR A 8 -10.73 -2.80 10.02
C THR A 8 -11.84 -3.20 9.06
N VAL A 9 -11.80 -4.46 8.63
CA VAL A 9 -12.82 -5.06 7.77
C VAL A 9 -14.21 -4.82 8.35
N GLY A 10 -15.13 -4.39 7.49
CA GLY A 10 -16.48 -3.93 7.87
C GLY A 10 -16.64 -2.43 7.69
N ASP A 11 -15.55 -1.66 7.67
CA ASP A 11 -15.61 -0.24 7.35
C ASP A 11 -15.83 -0.06 5.84
N PRO A 12 -16.88 0.69 5.43
CA PRO A 12 -17.18 0.90 4.00
C PRO A 12 -16.03 1.49 3.18
N VAL A 13 -15.12 2.24 3.80
CA VAL A 13 -13.99 2.87 3.09
C VAL A 13 -13.09 1.84 2.39
N LEU A 14 -13.00 0.63 2.93
CA LEU A 14 -12.13 -0.42 2.39
C LEU A 14 -12.61 -0.99 1.05
N THR A 15 -13.87 -0.76 0.69
CA THR A 15 -14.45 -1.28 -0.55
C THR A 15 -14.72 -0.22 -1.59
N LYS A 16 -14.35 1.03 -1.31
CA LYS A 16 -14.53 2.14 -2.24
C LYS A 16 -13.36 2.27 -3.20
N VAL A 17 -13.64 2.84 -4.36
CA VAL A 17 -12.62 3.11 -5.38
C VAL A 17 -11.87 4.40 -5.01
N CYS A 18 -10.54 4.32 -5.04
CA CYS A 18 -9.68 5.47 -4.77
C CYS A 18 -9.56 6.38 -5.98
N ARG A 19 -9.39 7.68 -5.72
CA ARG A 19 -9.11 8.66 -6.75
C ARG A 19 -7.61 8.69 -7.07
N PRO A 20 -7.24 8.88 -8.35
CA PRO A 20 -5.83 9.10 -8.71
C PRO A 20 -5.30 10.36 -8.03
N VAL A 21 -4.02 10.35 -7.71
CA VAL A 21 -3.32 11.54 -7.22
C VAL A 21 -2.93 12.40 -8.41
N THR A 22 -3.30 13.67 -8.36
CA THR A 22 -2.99 14.64 -9.43
C THR A 22 -2.12 15.80 -8.96
N LYS A 23 -2.02 15.98 -7.64
CA LYS A 23 -1.19 17.03 -7.04
C LYS A 23 -0.11 16.40 -6.17
N PHE A 24 1.13 16.71 -6.48
CA PHE A 24 2.30 16.19 -5.77
C PHE A 24 2.87 17.33 -4.90
N ASP A 25 2.17 17.59 -3.81
CA ASP A 25 2.37 18.72 -2.91
C ASP A 25 2.76 18.28 -1.49
N ASP A 26 2.84 19.24 -0.57
CA ASP A 26 3.21 18.97 0.81
C ASP A 26 2.18 18.09 1.53
N ARG A 27 0.92 18.16 1.15
CA ARG A 27 -0.14 17.31 1.73
C ARG A 27 0.07 15.86 1.36
N LEU A 28 0.50 15.59 0.12
CA LEU A 28 0.83 14.24 -0.30
C LEU A 28 2.05 13.72 0.45
N SER A 29 3.09 14.53 0.58
CA SER A 29 4.29 14.15 1.35
C SER A 29 3.95 13.87 2.80
N GLN A 30 3.09 14.67 3.42
CA GLN A 30 2.65 14.44 4.79
C GLN A 30 1.87 13.13 4.92
N LEU A 31 0.98 12.86 3.97
CA LEU A 31 0.22 11.60 3.95
C LEU A 31 1.16 10.40 3.86
N ILE A 32 2.14 10.44 2.96
CA ILE A 32 3.12 9.38 2.79
C ILE A 32 3.93 9.17 4.06
N ASP A 33 4.41 10.25 4.67
CA ASP A 33 5.18 10.16 5.91
C ASP A 33 4.34 9.57 7.05
N ASP A 34 3.09 9.97 7.17
CA ASP A 34 2.17 9.41 8.17
C ASP A 34 1.91 7.92 7.93
N MET A 35 1.78 7.52 6.66
CA MET A 35 1.57 6.11 6.31
C MET A 35 2.80 5.27 6.65
N ILE A 36 4.00 5.77 6.37
CA ILE A 36 5.26 5.09 6.70
C ILE A 36 5.36 4.90 8.22
N GLU A 37 5.10 5.94 8.99
CA GLU A 37 5.16 5.88 10.44
C GLU A 37 4.12 4.90 11.00
N THR A 38 2.90 4.93 10.47
CA THR A 38 1.83 4.02 10.86
C THR A 38 2.18 2.56 10.55
N LEU A 39 2.75 2.32 9.37
CA LEU A 39 3.17 0.98 8.95
C LEU A 39 4.25 0.43 9.89
N HIS A 40 5.25 1.23 10.22
CA HIS A 40 6.33 0.81 11.12
C HIS A 40 5.81 0.52 12.52
N ASP A 41 4.92 1.37 13.03
CA ASP A 41 4.30 1.17 14.35
C ASP A 41 3.51 -0.14 14.42
N ALA A 42 2.86 -0.52 13.34
CA ALA A 42 2.06 -1.74 13.24
C ALA A 42 2.86 -2.98 12.83
N ASN A 43 4.16 -2.85 12.54
CA ASN A 43 5.02 -3.92 12.05
C ASN A 43 4.47 -4.61 10.80
N GLY A 44 3.85 -3.85 9.90
CA GLY A 44 3.30 -4.37 8.66
C GLY A 44 4.32 -4.36 7.53
N ALA A 45 4.02 -5.12 6.47
CA ALA A 45 4.80 -5.15 5.24
C ALA A 45 4.26 -4.18 4.19
N GLY A 46 3.00 -3.78 4.30
CA GLY A 46 2.38 -2.86 3.37
C GLY A 46 1.16 -2.17 3.96
N LEU A 47 0.86 -1.00 3.43
CA LEU A 47 -0.29 -0.20 3.86
C LEU A 47 -0.80 0.61 2.67
N ALA A 48 -2.10 0.52 2.41
CA ALA A 48 -2.76 1.35 1.41
C ALA A 48 -3.53 2.47 2.09
N ALA A 49 -3.64 3.62 1.43
CA ALA A 49 -4.29 4.79 2.00
C ALA A 49 -5.73 4.55 2.49
N PRO A 50 -6.58 3.74 1.82
CA PRO A 50 -7.90 3.43 2.36
C PRO A 50 -7.87 2.80 3.76
N GLN A 51 -6.80 2.11 4.12
CA GLN A 51 -6.68 1.48 5.45
C GLN A 51 -6.54 2.51 6.58
N ILE A 52 -6.28 3.76 6.25
CA ILE A 52 -6.32 4.89 7.21
C ILE A 52 -7.41 5.89 6.84
N GLY A 53 -8.41 5.45 6.07
CA GLY A 53 -9.58 6.25 5.74
C GLY A 53 -9.41 7.26 4.60
N VAL A 54 -8.33 7.17 3.83
CA VAL A 54 -8.03 8.11 2.74
C VAL A 54 -8.22 7.43 1.39
N LEU A 55 -9.14 7.96 0.58
CA LEU A 55 -9.47 7.37 -0.72
C LEU A 55 -8.60 7.94 -1.84
N ARG A 56 -7.30 7.72 -1.73
CA ARG A 56 -6.30 8.09 -2.73
C ARG A 56 -5.46 6.87 -3.11
N ARG A 57 -4.96 6.84 -4.33
CA ARG A 57 -4.13 5.75 -4.83
C ARG A 57 -2.69 5.92 -4.35
N VAL A 58 -2.47 5.61 -3.07
CA VAL A 58 -1.17 5.66 -2.43
C VAL A 58 -0.98 4.37 -1.63
N VAL A 59 0.16 3.73 -1.82
CA VAL A 59 0.53 2.50 -1.12
C VAL A 59 1.97 2.62 -0.65
N ILE A 60 2.24 2.14 0.57
CA ILE A 60 3.61 2.00 1.08
C ILE A 60 3.90 0.51 1.21
N VAL A 61 5.07 0.10 0.74
CA VAL A 61 5.56 -1.28 0.87
C VAL A 61 6.93 -1.22 1.55
N ASN A 62 7.09 -2.04 2.59
CA ASN A 62 8.39 -2.21 3.23
C ASN A 62 8.97 -3.56 2.83
N THR A 63 10.12 -3.53 2.17
CA THR A 63 10.81 -4.73 1.72
C THR A 63 12.27 -4.62 2.12
N GLU A 64 12.76 -5.64 2.83
CA GLU A 64 14.17 -5.72 3.23
C GLU A 64 14.67 -4.45 3.96
N GLY A 65 13.80 -3.87 4.79
CA GLY A 65 14.12 -2.68 5.57
C GLY A 65 13.99 -1.36 4.83
N GLU A 66 13.54 -1.38 3.57
CA GLU A 66 13.33 -0.18 2.78
C GLU A 66 11.84 0.09 2.58
N ASP A 67 11.45 1.36 2.68
CA ASP A 67 10.10 1.82 2.41
C ASP A 67 10.00 2.31 0.97
N TRP A 68 9.03 1.76 0.24
CA TRP A 68 8.74 2.16 -1.13
C TRP A 68 7.40 2.89 -1.17
N GLU A 69 7.40 4.10 -1.70
CA GLU A 69 6.17 4.87 -1.89
C GLU A 69 5.66 4.66 -3.31
N LEU A 70 4.42 4.18 -3.42
CA LEU A 70 3.78 3.84 -4.68
C LEU A 70 2.55 4.71 -4.86
N VAL A 71 2.68 5.77 -5.65
CA VAL A 71 1.58 6.69 -5.95
C VAL A 71 1.04 6.34 -7.34
N ASN A 72 -0.27 6.23 -7.46
CA ASN A 72 -0.95 5.80 -8.68
C ASN A 72 -0.39 4.48 -9.23
N PRO A 73 -0.24 3.44 -8.40
CA PRO A 73 0.39 2.19 -8.84
C PRO A 73 -0.47 1.45 -9.86
N GLU A 74 0.21 0.80 -10.81
CA GLU A 74 -0.42 -0.07 -11.80
C GLU A 74 0.40 -1.36 -11.92
N ILE A 75 -0.27 -2.50 -11.92
CA ILE A 75 0.38 -3.78 -12.18
C ILE A 75 0.53 -3.88 -13.70
N VAL A 76 1.79 -3.96 -14.17
CA VAL A 76 2.08 -3.98 -15.61
C VAL A 76 2.50 -5.35 -16.12
N GLU A 77 2.94 -6.23 -15.22
CA GLU A 77 3.34 -7.60 -15.60
C GLU A 77 3.20 -8.53 -14.40
N VAL A 78 2.73 -9.75 -14.64
CA VAL A 78 2.68 -10.81 -13.63
C VAL A 78 3.19 -12.10 -14.27
N SER A 79 3.79 -12.98 -13.45
CA SER A 79 4.24 -14.29 -13.92
C SER A 79 3.08 -15.26 -14.09
N GLU A 80 3.27 -16.29 -14.90
CA GLU A 80 2.34 -17.43 -14.98
C GLU A 80 2.53 -18.35 -13.79
N GLU A 81 3.75 -18.50 -13.30
CA GLU A 81 4.03 -19.25 -12.08
C GLU A 81 3.37 -18.58 -10.89
N GLU A 82 2.87 -19.41 -9.99
CA GLU A 82 2.19 -18.97 -8.78
C GLU A 82 2.95 -19.43 -7.55
N GLN A 83 2.77 -18.72 -6.46
CA GLN A 83 3.23 -19.14 -5.14
C GLN A 83 2.06 -19.09 -4.18
N THR A 84 2.08 -19.95 -3.17
CA THR A 84 1.06 -20.01 -2.13
C THR A 84 1.73 -19.80 -0.78
N GLY A 85 1.21 -18.89 0.01
CA GLY A 85 1.77 -18.59 1.32
C GLY A 85 0.72 -18.08 2.28
N ILE A 86 1.10 -17.99 3.55
CA ILE A 86 0.25 -17.45 4.59
C ILE A 86 0.37 -15.93 4.55
N GLU A 87 -0.77 -15.25 4.45
CA GLU A 87 -0.85 -13.80 4.44
C GLU A 87 -1.82 -13.27 5.47
N GLY A 88 -1.55 -12.08 5.95
CA GLY A 88 -2.43 -11.34 6.83
C GLY A 88 -2.57 -9.91 6.36
N CYS A 89 -3.46 -9.17 7.00
CA CYS A 89 -3.72 -7.77 6.67
C CYS A 89 -3.92 -6.98 7.95
N LEU A 90 -3.37 -5.78 8.02
CA LEU A 90 -3.53 -4.90 9.19
C LEU A 90 -4.98 -4.51 9.44
N SER A 91 -5.82 -4.50 8.40
CA SER A 91 -7.26 -4.24 8.50
C SER A 91 -8.07 -5.48 8.90
N LEU A 92 -7.42 -6.63 9.04
CA LEU A 92 -8.02 -7.88 9.51
C LEU A 92 -7.12 -8.50 10.58
N PRO A 93 -6.98 -7.85 11.74
CA PRO A 93 -6.01 -8.26 12.76
C PRO A 93 -6.31 -9.65 13.33
N GLY A 94 -5.25 -10.42 13.55
CA GLY A 94 -5.37 -11.75 14.14
C GLY A 94 -5.86 -12.84 13.19
N LYS A 95 -6.06 -12.54 11.93
CA LYS A 95 -6.51 -13.49 10.92
C LYS A 95 -5.43 -13.71 9.89
N TRP A 96 -5.25 -14.97 9.48
CA TRP A 96 -4.27 -15.39 8.49
C TRP A 96 -4.91 -16.38 7.54
N GLY A 97 -4.51 -16.36 6.30
CA GLY A 97 -5.04 -17.25 5.28
C GLY A 97 -3.98 -17.69 4.28
N LEU A 98 -4.23 -18.83 3.64
CA LEU A 98 -3.42 -19.26 2.50
C LEU A 98 -3.89 -18.51 1.26
N VAL A 99 -2.94 -17.84 0.59
CA VAL A 99 -3.24 -17.06 -0.60
C VAL A 99 -2.34 -17.53 -1.74
N THR A 100 -2.92 -17.76 -2.91
CA THR A 100 -2.21 -18.09 -4.12
C THR A 100 -2.13 -16.85 -5.00
N ARG A 101 -0.93 -16.46 -5.37
CA ARG A 101 -0.68 -15.28 -6.19
C ARG A 101 0.36 -15.60 -7.25
N PRO A 102 0.45 -14.80 -8.33
CA PRO A 102 1.61 -14.87 -9.20
C PRO A 102 2.88 -14.70 -8.39
N GLU A 103 3.91 -15.50 -8.71
CA GLU A 103 5.17 -15.46 -7.98
C GLU A 103 5.91 -14.14 -8.19
N TYR A 104 5.71 -13.52 -9.34
CA TYR A 104 6.37 -12.29 -9.73
C TYR A 104 5.34 -11.26 -10.21
N ALA A 105 5.54 -10.02 -9.85
CA ALA A 105 4.76 -8.89 -10.34
C ALA A 105 5.66 -7.69 -10.55
N LYS A 106 5.43 -6.93 -11.62
CA LYS A 106 6.07 -5.64 -11.86
C LYS A 106 5.02 -4.56 -11.74
N VAL A 107 5.33 -3.52 -10.97
CA VAL A 107 4.44 -2.40 -10.73
C VAL A 107 5.09 -1.13 -11.28
N ARG A 108 4.31 -0.33 -11.96
CA ARG A 108 4.68 1.03 -12.37
C ARG A 108 3.99 2.01 -11.44
N ALA A 109 4.74 2.94 -10.88
CA ALA A 109 4.19 3.90 -9.93
C ALA A 109 4.95 5.23 -9.99
N GLN A 110 4.37 6.25 -9.36
CA GLN A 110 5.03 7.54 -9.17
C GLN A 110 5.54 7.65 -7.74
N ASP A 111 6.61 8.41 -7.54
CA ASP A 111 7.05 8.76 -6.19
C ASP A 111 6.29 10.03 -5.72
N ARG A 112 6.63 10.55 -4.54
CA ARG A 112 5.95 11.74 -3.99
C ARG A 112 6.19 13.01 -4.80
N HIS A 113 7.16 13.00 -5.71
CA HIS A 113 7.48 14.13 -6.58
C HIS A 113 6.82 14.00 -7.96
N GLY A 114 6.11 12.89 -8.22
CA GLY A 114 5.44 12.65 -9.48
C GLY A 114 6.27 11.90 -10.52
N ASP A 115 7.49 11.51 -10.18
CA ASP A 115 8.37 10.79 -11.10
C ASP A 115 7.98 9.32 -11.19
N TRP A 116 7.92 8.79 -12.41
CA TRP A 116 7.58 7.39 -12.64
C TRP A 116 8.76 6.46 -12.44
N TYR A 117 8.51 5.29 -11.89
CA TYR A 117 9.48 4.22 -11.75
C TYR A 117 8.80 2.86 -11.76
N GLU A 118 9.59 1.81 -11.89
CA GLU A 118 9.09 0.44 -11.83
C GLU A 118 9.63 -0.25 -10.57
N TYR A 119 8.79 -1.07 -9.96
CA TYR A 119 9.10 -1.84 -8.76
C TYR A 119 8.74 -3.30 -8.99
N GLU A 120 9.65 -4.19 -8.63
CA GLU A 120 9.48 -5.64 -8.76
C GLU A 120 9.45 -6.36 -7.42
#